data_8ab74143e8f939355ac97104b213a2c2
#
_entry.id   8ab74143e8f939355ac97104b213a2c2
#
_cell.length_a   1.000
_cell.length_b   1.000
_cell.length_c   1.000
_cell.angle_alpha   90.00
_cell.angle_beta   90.00
_cell.angle_gamma   90.00
#
_symmetry.space_group_name_H-M   'P 1'
#
loop_
_entity.id
_entity.type
_entity.pdbx_description
1 polymer ?
#
loop_
_entity_poly.entity_id
_entity_poly.type
_entity_poly.pdbx_seq_one_letter_code
_entity_poly.pdbx_strand_id
1 'polypeptide(L)'
;MLTLLIPAALILCPLYIYPLAKIVALSFGSNPVSIQHYVELFSDPFLLRVFLQTLRLSATIALLCVVIGYPVAYAMRVASEKTQRNMVVMIMLPLWTSVLVRCFAWIVILGRNGLINDALRGTGIIDHPLKLVYNSTGVYVGMLHVMLPFMVLPLYNNLCRIDLKLISAAESLGSSRISAFLWIVLPLSMPGVLSGALLVFMGSVGLYVIPALLGGLSETTYVMLIEKQINELNNWELAAAMSVLLLVVTGLLTLLYERALNLDAATGFFGRILKGIFQQGPITLLIWRQRMLAKLPRWASGERSHRMQRPGARHGFSTTVAWIVIAALALPMLVIFPMAFGGDSYLTFPPRSLSLRWFENFFSRDDWVTPLITSFQVGIIATIMSMLVGVPASYAIVRGRFPGKGVITALLISPMIVPVVILAISLYALFAKMNLLGSVLGLAFAHTVLALPYVVVTVSAALRTTDPSLEAAASTLGAGPIRAFCRVTLPILKPAIVSATFLAFLTSFDDLVLALFLGGTNAKTLPLRMWEGIRFEIDPTIAAVSVMLICVTLTLKFIGERTAKRGAKAGRVAGAVGR
;
A
#
# COMPACT_ATOMS: atom_id res chain seq x y z
N MET A 1 -25.17 19.30 9.18
CA MET A 1 -23.85 18.74 8.77
C MET A 1 -23.31 17.75 9.79
N LEU A 2 -23.31 18.07 11.11
CA LEU A 2 -22.87 17.12 12.15
C LEU A 2 -23.71 15.84 12.19
N THR A 3 -24.99 15.89 11.88
CA THR A 3 -25.86 14.71 11.79
C THR A 3 -25.37 13.66 10.77
N LEU A 4 -24.70 14.08 9.71
CA LEU A 4 -24.12 13.18 8.70
C LEU A 4 -22.89 12.41 9.21
N LEU A 5 -22.31 12.82 10.34
CA LEU A 5 -21.21 12.13 11.01
C LEU A 5 -21.69 11.09 12.03
N ILE A 6 -22.99 11.09 12.39
CA ILE A 6 -23.54 10.13 13.36
C ILE A 6 -23.28 8.68 12.95
N PRO A 7 -23.54 8.24 11.70
CA PRO A 7 -23.25 6.86 11.29
C PRO A 7 -21.77 6.50 11.45
N ALA A 8 -20.87 7.46 11.17
CA ALA A 8 -19.43 7.25 11.34
C ALA A 8 -19.05 7.12 12.83
N ALA A 9 -19.63 7.92 13.69
CA ALA A 9 -19.42 7.82 15.13
C ALA A 9 -19.95 6.50 15.69
N LEU A 10 -21.14 6.05 15.26
CA LEU A 10 -21.75 4.78 15.68
C LEU A 10 -20.93 3.56 15.27
N ILE A 11 -20.13 3.63 14.23
CA ILE A 11 -19.21 2.56 13.82
C ILE A 11 -17.82 2.72 14.47
N LEU A 12 -17.20 3.91 14.37
CA LEU A 12 -15.84 4.09 14.82
C LEU A 12 -15.70 4.14 16.35
N CYS A 13 -16.65 4.69 17.08
CA CYS A 13 -16.53 4.72 18.54
C CYS A 13 -16.50 3.31 19.15
N PRO A 14 -17.46 2.40 18.87
CA PRO A 14 -17.45 1.06 19.46
C PRO A 14 -16.45 0.10 18.79
N LEU A 15 -16.20 0.21 17.48
CA LEU A 15 -15.39 -0.79 16.76
C LEU A 15 -13.94 -0.37 16.51
N TYR A 16 -13.56 0.87 16.82
CA TYR A 16 -12.20 1.36 16.61
C TYR A 16 -11.64 2.06 17.85
N ILE A 17 -12.29 3.14 18.31
CA ILE A 17 -11.76 3.94 19.44
C ILE A 17 -11.81 3.14 20.74
N TYR A 18 -12.94 2.55 21.08
CA TYR A 18 -13.11 1.81 22.33
C TYR A 18 -12.17 0.58 22.42
N PRO A 19 -12.04 -0.28 21.37
CA PRO A 19 -11.11 -1.39 21.41
C PRO A 19 -9.64 -0.95 21.53
N LEU A 20 -9.22 0.10 20.80
CA LEU A 20 -7.87 0.63 20.93
C LEU A 20 -7.60 1.21 22.32
N ALA A 21 -8.56 1.96 22.88
CA ALA A 21 -8.44 2.46 24.25
C ALA A 21 -8.35 1.30 25.27
N LYS A 22 -9.07 0.19 25.03
CA LYS A 22 -8.97 -1.03 25.85
C LYS A 22 -7.60 -1.69 25.76
N ILE A 23 -6.99 -1.78 24.56
CA ILE A 23 -5.61 -2.29 24.41
C ILE A 23 -4.63 -1.40 25.18
N VAL A 24 -4.78 -0.06 25.07
CA VAL A 24 -3.96 0.86 25.84
C VAL A 24 -4.14 0.64 27.35
N ALA A 25 -5.37 0.48 27.83
CA ALA A 25 -5.62 0.17 29.25
C ALA A 25 -5.02 -1.19 29.66
N LEU A 26 -5.18 -2.22 28.82
CA LEU A 26 -4.65 -3.58 29.09
C LEU A 26 -3.12 -3.63 29.14
N SER A 27 -2.44 -2.75 28.40
CA SER A 27 -0.97 -2.68 28.39
C SER A 27 -0.38 -2.26 29.75
N PHE A 28 -1.20 -1.66 30.62
CA PHE A 28 -0.84 -1.33 32.01
C PHE A 28 -1.25 -2.41 33.00
N GLY A 29 -1.65 -3.59 32.53
CA GLY A 29 -2.15 -4.67 33.38
C GLY A 29 -3.59 -4.48 33.83
N SER A 30 -4.21 -5.56 34.29
CA SER A 30 -5.63 -5.56 34.69
C SER A 30 -5.83 -5.30 36.19
N ASN A 31 -4.89 -5.77 37.05
CA ASN A 31 -4.95 -5.54 38.49
C ASN A 31 -3.66 -6.01 39.18
N PRO A 32 -2.86 -5.15 39.85
CA PRO A 32 -2.93 -3.67 39.83
C PRO A 32 -2.43 -3.05 38.52
N VAL A 33 -2.80 -1.79 38.27
CA VAL A 33 -2.23 -1.03 37.16
C VAL A 33 -0.73 -0.90 37.36
N SER A 34 0.06 -1.38 36.39
CA SER A 34 1.51 -1.48 36.47
C SER A 34 2.18 -1.19 35.13
N ILE A 35 3.38 -0.66 35.17
CA ILE A 35 4.24 -0.52 33.98
C ILE A 35 5.14 -1.74 33.76
N GLN A 36 4.88 -2.84 34.48
CA GLN A 36 5.74 -4.02 34.47
C GLN A 36 5.95 -4.61 33.09
N HIS A 37 4.90 -4.67 32.26
CA HIS A 37 5.00 -5.17 30.87
C HIS A 37 5.87 -4.28 29.99
N TYR A 38 5.92 -2.97 30.24
CA TYR A 38 6.87 -2.08 29.56
C TYR A 38 8.29 -2.28 30.07
N VAL A 39 8.47 -2.50 31.38
CA VAL A 39 9.79 -2.84 31.94
C VAL A 39 10.29 -4.16 31.37
N GLU A 40 9.45 -5.19 31.31
CA GLU A 40 9.74 -6.47 30.68
C GLU A 40 10.14 -6.29 29.20
N LEU A 41 9.34 -5.51 28.44
CA LEU A 41 9.55 -5.25 27.02
C LEU A 41 10.92 -4.60 26.73
N PHE A 42 11.37 -3.68 27.59
CA PHE A 42 12.66 -3.00 27.42
C PHE A 42 13.82 -3.72 28.10
N SER A 43 13.56 -4.63 29.06
CA SER A 43 14.57 -5.40 29.77
C SER A 43 14.87 -6.75 29.12
N ASP A 44 13.93 -7.30 28.32
CA ASP A 44 14.15 -8.55 27.60
C ASP A 44 14.94 -8.27 26.30
N PRO A 45 16.20 -8.76 26.21
CA PRO A 45 17.04 -8.55 25.04
C PRO A 45 16.46 -9.17 23.76
N PHE A 46 15.61 -10.20 23.86
CA PHE A 46 14.98 -10.84 22.71
C PHE A 46 13.88 -9.96 22.15
N LEU A 47 12.97 -9.44 22.96
CA LEU A 47 11.88 -8.56 22.54
C LEU A 47 12.42 -7.28 21.88
N LEU A 48 13.43 -6.66 22.52
CA LEU A 48 14.07 -5.47 21.99
C LEU A 48 14.80 -5.75 20.66
N ARG A 49 15.50 -6.88 20.56
CA ARG A 49 16.17 -7.30 19.34
C ARG A 49 15.20 -7.46 18.17
N VAL A 50 14.07 -8.15 18.37
CA VAL A 50 13.05 -8.34 17.33
C VAL A 50 12.42 -7.00 16.92
N PHE A 51 12.18 -6.10 17.87
CA PHE A 51 11.70 -4.75 17.59
C PHE A 51 12.68 -3.98 16.69
N LEU A 52 13.96 -3.90 17.10
CA LEU A 52 15.01 -3.22 16.33
C LEU A 52 15.25 -3.87 14.96
N GLN A 53 15.18 -5.21 14.88
CA GLN A 53 15.26 -5.95 13.63
C GLN A 53 14.13 -5.57 12.68
N THR A 54 12.90 -5.42 13.17
CA THR A 54 11.75 -4.99 12.37
C THR A 54 11.95 -3.57 11.84
N LEU A 55 12.43 -2.65 12.66
CA LEU A 55 12.73 -1.29 12.23
C LEU A 55 13.88 -1.26 11.20
N ARG A 56 14.93 -2.04 11.43
CA ARG A 56 16.07 -2.18 10.50
C ARG A 56 15.61 -2.76 9.16
N LEU A 57 14.81 -3.82 9.17
CA LEU A 57 14.23 -4.42 7.96
C LEU A 57 13.41 -3.38 7.18
N SER A 58 12.51 -2.68 7.87
CA SER A 58 11.65 -1.66 7.25
C SER A 58 12.46 -0.49 6.67
N ALA A 59 13.50 -0.03 7.38
CA ALA A 59 14.40 1.01 6.89
C ALA A 59 15.20 0.55 5.65
N THR A 60 15.68 -0.69 5.67
CA THR A 60 16.41 -1.27 4.53
C THR A 60 15.51 -1.40 3.30
N ILE A 61 14.26 -1.87 3.48
CA ILE A 61 13.27 -1.94 2.40
C ILE A 61 12.94 -0.55 1.85
N ALA A 62 12.74 0.44 2.72
CA ALA A 62 12.50 1.81 2.28
C ALA A 62 13.68 2.37 1.46
N LEU A 63 14.92 2.15 1.92
CA LEU A 63 16.13 2.56 1.21
C LEU A 63 16.26 1.87 -0.16
N LEU A 64 16.05 0.55 -0.20
CA LEU A 64 16.10 -0.21 -1.45
C LEU A 64 15.00 0.24 -2.42
N CYS A 65 13.80 0.51 -1.92
CA CYS A 65 12.71 1.07 -2.73
C CYS A 65 13.06 2.46 -3.29
N VAL A 66 13.78 3.31 -2.54
CA VAL A 66 14.29 4.60 -3.04
C VAL A 66 15.28 4.36 -4.17
N VAL A 67 16.29 3.50 -3.95
CA VAL A 67 17.37 3.24 -4.91
C VAL A 67 16.82 2.65 -6.22
N ILE A 68 15.90 1.70 -6.13
CA ILE A 68 15.30 1.03 -7.29
C ILE A 68 14.19 1.90 -7.90
N GLY A 69 13.36 2.51 -7.08
CA GLY A 69 12.18 3.27 -7.51
C GLY A 69 12.51 4.62 -8.14
N TYR A 70 13.61 5.26 -7.73
CA TYR A 70 13.98 6.57 -8.27
C TYR A 70 14.27 6.52 -9.78
N PRO A 71 15.14 5.63 -10.29
CA PRO A 71 15.36 5.48 -11.74
C PRO A 71 14.06 5.17 -12.50
N VAL A 72 13.17 4.36 -11.92
CA VAL A 72 11.88 4.01 -12.51
C VAL A 72 10.98 5.25 -12.63
N ALA A 73 10.78 5.97 -11.54
CA ALA A 73 9.95 7.18 -11.52
C ALA A 73 10.50 8.27 -12.46
N TYR A 74 11.82 8.43 -12.52
CA TYR A 74 12.48 9.36 -13.42
C TYR A 74 12.30 8.94 -14.89
N ALA A 75 12.48 7.66 -15.21
CA ALA A 75 12.23 7.13 -16.56
C ALA A 75 10.77 7.35 -17.00
N MET A 76 9.82 7.12 -16.10
CA MET A 76 8.40 7.42 -16.35
C MET A 76 8.19 8.90 -16.67
N ARG A 77 8.84 9.82 -15.94
CA ARG A 77 8.69 11.28 -16.13
C ARG A 77 9.18 11.75 -17.49
N VAL A 78 10.25 11.16 -18.01
CA VAL A 78 10.87 11.57 -19.31
C VAL A 78 10.35 10.77 -20.50
N ALA A 79 9.57 9.73 -20.27
CA ALA A 79 8.98 8.90 -21.33
C ALA A 79 7.86 9.63 -22.09
N SER A 80 7.48 9.11 -23.27
CA SER A 80 6.32 9.60 -24.02
C SER A 80 5.02 9.37 -23.24
N GLU A 81 3.98 10.19 -23.45
CA GLU A 81 2.70 10.08 -22.74
C GLU A 81 2.08 8.66 -22.81
N LYS A 82 2.18 8.00 -23.99
CA LYS A 82 1.72 6.62 -24.17
C LYS A 82 2.51 5.66 -23.29
N THR A 83 3.84 5.79 -23.25
CA THR A 83 4.74 4.96 -22.45
C THR A 83 4.53 5.21 -20.96
N GLN A 84 4.41 6.48 -20.55
CA GLN A 84 4.08 6.86 -19.17
C GLN A 84 2.83 6.15 -18.67
N ARG A 85 1.74 6.26 -19.46
CA ARG A 85 0.46 5.63 -19.10
C ARG A 85 0.59 4.12 -18.96
N ASN A 86 1.31 3.46 -19.87
CA ASN A 86 1.53 2.01 -19.80
C ASN A 86 2.37 1.63 -18.58
N MET A 87 3.44 2.36 -18.30
CA MET A 87 4.30 2.12 -17.12
C MET A 87 3.51 2.30 -15.82
N VAL A 88 2.69 3.36 -15.69
CA VAL A 88 1.81 3.55 -14.52
C VAL A 88 0.90 2.35 -14.31
N VAL A 89 0.22 1.89 -15.37
CA VAL A 89 -0.67 0.72 -15.29
C VAL A 89 0.09 -0.52 -14.86
N MET A 90 1.25 -0.78 -15.44
CA MET A 90 2.06 -1.97 -15.10
C MET A 90 2.61 -1.94 -13.68
N ILE A 91 3.02 -0.77 -13.17
CA ILE A 91 3.46 -0.62 -11.78
C ILE A 91 2.30 -0.78 -10.79
N MET A 92 1.09 -0.34 -11.18
CA MET A 92 -0.10 -0.53 -10.35
C MET A 92 -0.65 -1.96 -10.40
N LEU A 93 -0.29 -2.75 -11.41
CA LEU A 93 -0.84 -4.09 -11.61
C LEU A 93 -0.65 -5.03 -10.40
N PRO A 94 0.53 -5.08 -9.74
CA PRO A 94 0.68 -5.85 -8.51
C PRO A 94 -0.23 -5.40 -7.37
N LEU A 95 -0.59 -4.12 -7.28
CA LEU A 95 -1.47 -3.61 -6.23
C LEU A 95 -2.91 -4.13 -6.34
N TRP A 96 -3.30 -4.64 -7.49
CA TRP A 96 -4.63 -5.21 -7.74
C TRP A 96 -4.68 -6.72 -7.56
N THR A 97 -3.56 -7.32 -7.15
CA THR A 97 -3.48 -8.75 -6.89
C THR A 97 -3.24 -9.00 -5.41
N SER A 98 -3.83 -10.08 -4.91
CA SER A 98 -3.68 -10.50 -3.53
C SER A 98 -2.21 -10.61 -3.11
N VAL A 99 -1.92 -10.15 -1.89
CA VAL A 99 -0.59 -10.33 -1.28
C VAL A 99 -0.23 -11.81 -1.17
N LEU A 100 -1.21 -12.66 -0.82
CA LEU A 100 -1.02 -14.10 -0.72
C LEU A 100 -0.63 -14.73 -2.05
N VAL A 101 -1.33 -14.35 -3.13
CA VAL A 101 -1.02 -14.80 -4.49
C VAL A 101 0.43 -14.46 -4.87
N ARG A 102 0.87 -13.26 -4.53
CA ARG A 102 2.25 -12.81 -4.79
C ARG A 102 3.27 -13.58 -3.96
N CYS A 103 2.99 -13.81 -2.67
CA CYS A 103 3.85 -14.62 -1.81
C CYS A 103 3.97 -16.05 -2.33
N PHE A 104 2.85 -16.67 -2.70
CA PHE A 104 2.82 -18.00 -3.28
C PHE A 104 3.66 -18.08 -4.56
N ALA A 105 3.49 -17.13 -5.48
CA ALA A 105 4.32 -17.05 -6.68
C ALA A 105 5.82 -16.94 -6.35
N TRP A 106 6.19 -16.11 -5.39
CA TRP A 106 7.58 -15.98 -4.99
C TRP A 106 8.13 -17.25 -4.32
N ILE A 107 7.32 -17.98 -3.54
CA ILE A 107 7.71 -19.30 -2.99
C ILE A 107 8.09 -20.26 -4.12
N VAL A 108 7.29 -20.29 -5.19
CA VAL A 108 7.57 -21.16 -6.35
C VAL A 108 8.77 -20.67 -7.15
N ILE A 109 8.86 -19.36 -7.46
CA ILE A 109 9.95 -18.78 -8.25
C ILE A 109 11.30 -18.96 -7.55
N LEU A 110 11.34 -18.76 -6.23
CA LEU A 110 12.56 -18.82 -5.40
C LEU A 110 12.83 -20.24 -4.86
N GLY A 111 11.92 -21.17 -5.04
CA GLY A 111 12.04 -22.55 -4.56
C GLY A 111 13.31 -23.25 -5.07
N ARG A 112 13.67 -24.38 -4.44
CA ARG A 112 14.86 -25.18 -4.87
C ARG A 112 14.78 -25.63 -6.32
N ASN A 113 13.59 -26.02 -6.78
CA ASN A 113 13.27 -26.40 -8.16
C ASN A 113 12.46 -25.30 -8.84
N GLY A 114 12.73 -24.03 -8.50
CA GLY A 114 12.04 -22.88 -9.03
C GLY A 114 12.79 -22.24 -10.19
N LEU A 115 12.09 -21.35 -10.88
CA LEU A 115 12.55 -20.69 -12.11
C LEU A 115 13.97 -20.09 -11.99
N ILE A 116 14.29 -19.43 -10.87
CA ILE A 116 15.58 -18.78 -10.68
C ILE A 116 16.69 -19.82 -10.52
N ASN A 117 16.50 -20.83 -9.69
CA ASN A 117 17.48 -21.89 -9.48
C ASN A 117 17.70 -22.71 -10.76
N ASP A 118 16.64 -23.01 -11.50
CA ASP A 118 16.74 -23.77 -12.75
C ASP A 118 17.45 -22.96 -13.85
N ALA A 119 17.18 -21.66 -13.94
CA ALA A 119 17.88 -20.77 -14.87
C ALA A 119 19.39 -20.67 -14.53
N LEU A 120 19.74 -20.51 -13.25
CA LEU A 120 21.14 -20.42 -12.81
C LEU A 120 21.90 -21.72 -13.00
N ARG A 121 21.26 -22.89 -12.79
CA ARG A 121 21.84 -24.20 -13.08
C ARG A 121 22.01 -24.43 -14.58
N GLY A 122 20.99 -24.05 -15.37
CA GLY A 122 21.02 -24.19 -16.82
C GLY A 122 22.11 -23.35 -17.51
N THR A 123 22.51 -22.22 -16.88
CA THR A 123 23.65 -21.40 -17.35
C THR A 123 25.00 -21.84 -16.79
N GLY A 124 25.05 -22.86 -15.91
CA GLY A 124 26.28 -23.33 -15.28
C GLY A 124 26.89 -22.37 -14.24
N ILE A 125 26.13 -21.36 -13.79
CA ILE A 125 26.60 -20.41 -12.76
C ILE A 125 26.66 -21.06 -11.38
N ILE A 126 25.75 -22.01 -11.12
CA ILE A 126 25.68 -22.77 -9.86
C ILE A 126 25.52 -24.26 -10.11
N ASP A 127 26.18 -25.08 -9.26
CA ASP A 127 26.05 -26.55 -9.31
C ASP A 127 24.89 -27.06 -8.45
N HIS A 128 24.63 -26.37 -7.33
CA HIS A 128 23.59 -26.73 -6.36
C HIS A 128 22.57 -25.62 -6.21
N PRO A 129 21.28 -25.96 -5.98
CA PRO A 129 20.22 -24.97 -5.83
C PRO A 129 20.46 -24.10 -4.57
N LEU A 130 20.36 -22.78 -4.75
CA LEU A 130 20.46 -21.79 -3.67
C LEU A 130 19.20 -21.83 -2.81
N LYS A 131 19.36 -21.65 -1.51
CA LYS A 131 18.25 -21.45 -0.60
C LYS A 131 17.82 -19.99 -0.66
N LEU A 132 16.81 -19.65 -1.50
CA LEU A 132 16.35 -18.29 -1.74
C LEU A 132 15.02 -17.98 -1.04
N VAL A 133 14.31 -19.00 -0.53
CA VAL A 133 13.04 -18.88 0.22
C VAL A 133 13.23 -19.36 1.65
N TYR A 134 12.36 -18.95 2.55
CA TYR A 134 12.41 -19.20 3.99
C TYR A 134 13.68 -18.65 4.64
N ASN A 135 14.06 -17.45 4.22
CA ASN A 135 15.22 -16.71 4.74
C ASN A 135 15.07 -15.20 4.43
N SER A 136 16.08 -14.41 4.78
CA SER A 136 16.12 -12.96 4.54
C SER A 136 15.94 -12.59 3.07
N THR A 137 16.52 -13.37 2.12
CA THR A 137 16.39 -13.09 0.68
C THR A 137 14.93 -13.13 0.24
N GLY A 138 14.19 -14.17 0.64
CA GLY A 138 12.75 -14.29 0.34
C GLY A 138 11.95 -13.10 0.89
N VAL A 139 12.23 -12.70 2.14
CA VAL A 139 11.56 -11.55 2.76
C VAL A 139 11.87 -10.25 2.00
N TYR A 140 13.14 -9.99 1.69
CA TYR A 140 13.52 -8.77 0.94
C TYR A 140 12.86 -8.72 -0.44
N VAL A 141 12.89 -9.81 -1.20
CA VAL A 141 12.27 -9.87 -2.54
C VAL A 141 10.76 -9.65 -2.45
N GLY A 142 10.08 -10.36 -1.54
CA GLY A 142 8.64 -10.22 -1.36
C GLY A 142 8.22 -8.83 -0.91
N MET A 143 8.92 -8.26 0.08
CA MET A 143 8.64 -6.91 0.58
C MET A 143 8.93 -5.83 -0.47
N LEU A 144 10.04 -5.91 -1.18
CA LEU A 144 10.36 -5.00 -2.28
C LEU A 144 9.29 -5.02 -3.35
N HIS A 145 8.86 -6.22 -3.77
CA HIS A 145 7.83 -6.39 -4.77
C HIS A 145 6.49 -5.71 -4.38
N VAL A 146 6.10 -5.80 -3.10
CA VAL A 146 4.85 -5.21 -2.59
C VAL A 146 4.99 -3.71 -2.36
N MET A 147 6.15 -3.25 -1.85
CA MET A 147 6.35 -1.87 -1.41
C MET A 147 6.81 -0.93 -2.52
N LEU A 148 7.42 -1.44 -3.59
CA LEU A 148 8.00 -0.61 -4.66
C LEU A 148 6.98 0.32 -5.34
N PRO A 149 5.74 -0.08 -5.65
CA PRO A 149 4.72 0.83 -6.20
C PRO A 149 4.41 2.01 -5.27
N PHE A 150 4.42 1.79 -3.95
CA PHE A 150 4.18 2.84 -2.95
C PHE A 150 5.31 3.86 -2.88
N MET A 151 6.51 3.51 -3.33
CA MET A 151 7.62 4.45 -3.50
C MET A 151 7.54 5.17 -4.85
N VAL A 152 7.32 4.43 -5.95
CA VAL A 152 7.40 4.97 -7.31
C VAL A 152 6.29 6.00 -7.59
N LEU A 153 5.05 5.72 -7.16
CA LEU A 153 3.91 6.58 -7.51
C LEU A 153 3.96 7.98 -6.87
N PRO A 154 4.22 8.15 -5.55
CA PRO A 154 4.38 9.48 -4.96
C PRO A 154 5.56 10.25 -5.55
N LEU A 155 6.69 9.58 -5.77
CA LEU A 155 7.87 10.18 -6.37
C LEU A 155 7.60 10.63 -7.81
N TYR A 156 6.96 9.80 -8.63
CA TYR A 156 6.56 10.14 -9.99
C TYR A 156 5.61 11.34 -10.02
N ASN A 157 4.62 11.37 -9.13
CA ASN A 157 3.68 12.50 -9.02
C ASN A 157 4.39 13.81 -8.64
N ASN A 158 5.40 13.74 -7.77
CA ASN A 158 6.23 14.90 -7.42
C ASN A 158 7.10 15.34 -8.62
N LEU A 159 7.77 14.39 -9.30
CA LEU A 159 8.58 14.67 -10.49
C LEU A 159 7.76 15.29 -11.63
N CYS A 160 6.46 14.97 -11.75
CA CYS A 160 5.57 15.59 -12.74
C CYS A 160 5.32 17.08 -12.50
N ARG A 161 5.49 17.56 -11.26
CA ARG A 161 5.35 18.98 -10.90
C ARG A 161 6.62 19.79 -11.20
N ILE A 162 7.77 19.14 -11.41
CA ILE A 162 9.05 19.80 -11.70
C ILE A 162 9.08 20.19 -13.20
N ASP A 163 9.36 21.48 -13.47
CA ASP A 163 9.54 21.95 -14.85
C ASP A 163 10.92 21.48 -15.38
N LEU A 164 10.91 20.60 -16.36
CA LEU A 164 12.13 20.08 -16.98
C LEU A 164 12.91 21.14 -17.75
N LYS A 165 12.32 22.31 -18.03
CA LYS A 165 13.05 23.44 -18.63
C LYS A 165 14.18 23.95 -17.74
N LEU A 166 14.10 23.72 -16.42
CA LEU A 166 15.18 24.05 -15.48
C LEU A 166 16.47 23.29 -15.80
N ILE A 167 16.35 22.03 -16.26
CA ILE A 167 17.50 21.22 -16.70
C ILE A 167 18.13 21.85 -17.95
N SER A 168 17.31 22.19 -18.95
CA SER A 168 17.78 22.81 -20.19
C SER A 168 18.41 24.18 -19.96
N ALA A 169 17.88 24.98 -19.04
CA ALA A 169 18.46 26.26 -18.64
C ALA A 169 19.83 26.07 -17.98
N ALA A 170 19.97 25.08 -17.09
CA ALA A 170 21.25 24.75 -16.46
C ALA A 170 22.30 24.25 -17.48
N GLU A 171 21.87 23.40 -18.44
CA GLU A 171 22.72 22.94 -19.54
C GLU A 171 23.17 24.12 -20.43
N SER A 172 22.30 25.09 -20.70
CA SER A 172 22.64 26.31 -21.44
C SER A 172 23.65 27.21 -20.71
N LEU A 173 23.69 27.13 -19.38
CA LEU A 173 24.68 27.80 -18.53
C LEU A 173 25.95 26.97 -18.31
N GLY A 174 26.17 25.89 -19.09
CA GLY A 174 27.37 25.06 -19.03
C GLY A 174 27.33 23.95 -17.98
N SER A 175 26.22 23.69 -17.32
CA SER A 175 26.10 22.57 -16.38
C SER A 175 26.00 21.24 -17.13
N SER A 176 26.69 20.20 -16.63
CA SER A 176 26.50 18.85 -17.14
C SER A 176 25.12 18.30 -16.71
N ARG A 177 24.57 17.32 -17.45
CA ARG A 177 23.30 16.65 -17.10
C ARG A 177 23.31 16.03 -15.70
N ILE A 178 24.43 15.42 -15.32
CA ILE A 178 24.58 14.82 -13.99
C ILE A 178 24.56 15.92 -12.93
N SER A 179 25.25 17.03 -13.17
CA SER A 179 25.25 18.19 -12.27
C SER A 179 23.84 18.80 -12.17
N ALA A 180 23.15 19.02 -13.28
CA ALA A 180 21.77 19.52 -13.30
C ALA A 180 20.81 18.55 -12.56
N PHE A 181 20.97 17.24 -12.74
CA PHE A 181 20.22 16.25 -11.99
C PHE A 181 20.46 16.35 -10.48
N LEU A 182 21.73 16.31 -10.04
CA LEU A 182 22.10 16.29 -8.62
C LEU A 182 21.78 17.60 -7.90
N TRP A 183 21.86 18.74 -8.59
CA TRP A 183 21.70 20.06 -7.97
C TRP A 183 20.33 20.69 -8.19
N ILE A 184 19.55 20.21 -9.16
CA ILE A 184 18.20 20.75 -9.43
C ILE A 184 17.14 19.68 -9.23
N VAL A 185 17.20 18.57 -9.96
CA VAL A 185 16.11 17.58 -9.94
C VAL A 185 16.05 16.85 -8.61
N LEU A 186 17.18 16.36 -8.12
CA LEU A 186 17.23 15.58 -6.88
C LEU A 186 16.75 16.40 -5.67
N PRO A 187 17.19 17.64 -5.41
CA PRO A 187 16.66 18.44 -4.31
C PRO A 187 15.17 18.77 -4.45
N LEU A 188 14.71 19.10 -5.65
CA LEU A 188 13.30 19.41 -5.90
C LEU A 188 12.40 18.17 -5.79
N SER A 189 12.96 16.97 -5.99
CA SER A 189 12.24 15.71 -5.84
C SER A 189 12.26 15.15 -4.42
N MET A 190 13.06 15.72 -3.49
CA MET A 190 13.17 15.22 -2.11
C MET A 190 11.84 15.09 -1.37
N PRO A 191 10.86 16.01 -1.51
CA PRO A 191 9.55 15.81 -0.90
C PRO A 191 8.87 14.52 -1.38
N GLY A 192 8.99 14.19 -2.66
CA GLY A 192 8.48 12.94 -3.23
C GLY A 192 9.24 11.70 -2.72
N VAL A 193 10.58 11.79 -2.62
CA VAL A 193 11.43 10.73 -2.05
C VAL A 193 11.07 10.46 -0.59
N LEU A 194 10.99 11.51 0.23
CA LEU A 194 10.66 11.39 1.65
C LEU A 194 9.25 10.85 1.85
N SER A 195 8.28 11.37 1.09
CA SER A 195 6.90 10.89 1.14
C SER A 195 6.80 9.40 0.80
N GLY A 196 7.43 8.96 -0.30
CA GLY A 196 7.45 7.55 -0.70
C GLY A 196 8.20 6.67 0.31
N ALA A 197 9.36 7.10 0.79
CA ALA A 197 10.18 6.36 1.74
C ALA A 197 9.46 6.16 3.09
N LEU A 198 8.82 7.21 3.63
CA LEU A 198 8.04 7.12 4.86
C LEU A 198 6.81 6.21 4.69
N LEU A 199 6.11 6.30 3.55
CA LEU A 199 4.97 5.43 3.25
C LEU A 199 5.39 3.95 3.20
N VAL A 200 6.52 3.65 2.53
CA VAL A 200 7.09 2.30 2.48
C VAL A 200 7.53 1.84 3.87
N PHE A 201 8.20 2.68 4.64
CA PHE A 201 8.66 2.34 5.99
C PHE A 201 7.47 2.01 6.90
N MET A 202 6.45 2.88 6.94
CA MET A 202 5.24 2.67 7.74
C MET A 202 4.52 1.37 7.36
N GLY A 203 4.31 1.13 6.06
CA GLY A 203 3.70 -0.09 5.56
C GLY A 203 4.51 -1.34 5.92
N SER A 204 5.84 -1.25 5.85
CA SER A 204 6.74 -2.37 6.16
C SER A 204 6.76 -2.75 7.64
N VAL A 205 6.68 -1.77 8.55
CA VAL A 205 6.68 -2.02 10.01
C VAL A 205 5.49 -2.86 10.46
N GLY A 206 4.32 -2.66 9.83
CA GLY A 206 3.09 -3.40 10.15
C GLY A 206 2.87 -4.67 9.34
N LEU A 207 3.80 -5.04 8.46
CA LEU A 207 3.61 -6.14 7.53
C LEU A 207 3.82 -7.50 8.21
N TYR A 208 2.78 -8.36 8.15
CA TYR A 208 2.76 -9.69 8.73
C TYR A 208 2.98 -10.81 7.69
N VAL A 209 2.20 -10.78 6.62
CA VAL A 209 2.02 -11.89 5.69
C VAL A 209 3.33 -12.32 4.99
N ILE A 210 4.11 -11.35 4.51
CA ILE A 210 5.31 -11.64 3.72
C ILE A 210 6.42 -12.27 4.58
N PRO A 211 6.82 -11.70 5.73
CA PRO A 211 7.78 -12.33 6.60
C PRO A 211 7.34 -13.72 7.10
N ALA A 212 6.04 -13.90 7.37
CA ALA A 212 5.50 -15.16 7.85
C ALA A 212 5.47 -16.28 6.79
N LEU A 213 5.40 -15.95 5.48
CA LEU A 213 5.40 -16.95 4.39
C LEU A 213 6.77 -17.14 3.75
N LEU A 214 7.55 -16.09 3.58
CA LEU A 214 8.82 -16.11 2.84
C LEU A 214 10.05 -16.13 3.75
N GLY A 215 9.89 -15.75 5.03
CA GLY A 215 10.95 -15.73 6.03
C GLY A 215 11.14 -17.09 6.71
N GLY A 216 12.29 -17.21 7.41
CA GLY A 216 12.58 -18.29 8.34
C GLY A 216 12.42 -17.83 9.80
N LEU A 217 12.91 -18.63 10.73
CA LEU A 217 12.84 -18.33 12.18
C LEU A 217 13.61 -17.07 12.57
N SER A 218 14.71 -16.76 11.83
CA SER A 218 15.54 -15.57 12.03
C SER A 218 14.89 -14.28 11.55
N GLU A 219 13.87 -14.36 10.67
CA GLU A 219 13.17 -13.23 10.09
C GLU A 219 11.84 -12.91 10.82
N THR A 220 11.69 -13.39 12.05
CA THR A 220 10.53 -13.05 12.89
C THR A 220 10.43 -11.54 13.06
N THR A 221 9.27 -10.97 12.70
CA THR A 221 8.97 -9.54 12.88
C THR A 221 8.24 -9.29 14.19
N TYR A 222 8.24 -8.04 14.62
CA TYR A 222 7.58 -7.65 15.86
C TYR A 222 6.07 -7.93 15.86
N VAL A 223 5.43 -7.79 14.69
CA VAL A 223 4.02 -8.12 14.49
C VAL A 223 3.75 -9.63 14.61
N MET A 224 4.65 -10.47 14.09
CA MET A 224 4.57 -11.93 14.28
C MET A 224 4.75 -12.33 15.75
N LEU A 225 5.59 -11.60 16.47
CA LEU A 225 5.80 -11.85 17.89
C LEU A 225 4.57 -11.46 18.72
N ILE A 226 3.90 -10.35 18.38
CA ILE A 226 2.61 -9.96 18.97
C ILE A 226 1.57 -11.07 18.75
N GLU A 227 1.47 -11.59 17.54
CA GLU A 227 0.56 -12.69 17.20
C GLU A 227 0.86 -13.93 18.03
N LYS A 228 2.13 -14.29 18.17
CA LYS A 228 2.58 -15.43 18.97
C LYS A 228 2.25 -15.28 20.45
N GLN A 229 2.43 -14.09 21.04
CA GLN A 229 2.06 -13.81 22.43
C GLN A 229 0.59 -14.10 22.72
N ILE A 230 -0.30 -13.87 21.73
CA ILE A 230 -1.74 -14.09 21.90
C ILE A 230 -2.10 -15.54 21.62
N ASN A 231 -1.75 -16.07 20.46
CA ASN A 231 -2.25 -17.35 19.97
C ASN A 231 -1.55 -18.56 20.59
N GLU A 232 -0.26 -18.44 20.96
CA GLU A 232 0.52 -19.53 21.52
C GLU A 232 0.73 -19.39 23.03
N LEU A 233 1.03 -18.18 23.51
CA LEU A 233 1.42 -17.93 24.90
C LEU A 233 0.28 -17.39 25.77
N ASN A 234 -0.85 -16.99 25.17
CA ASN A 234 -2.02 -16.39 25.84
C ASN A 234 -1.66 -15.19 26.75
N ASN A 235 -0.56 -14.47 26.42
CA ASN A 235 -0.07 -13.31 27.17
C ASN A 235 -0.61 -12.01 26.54
N TRP A 236 -1.87 -11.69 26.87
CA TRP A 236 -2.58 -10.53 26.31
C TRP A 236 -2.02 -9.19 26.78
N GLU A 237 -1.53 -9.10 28.01
CA GLU A 237 -1.04 -7.85 28.60
C GLU A 237 0.28 -7.43 27.96
N LEU A 238 1.22 -8.35 27.78
CA LEU A 238 2.47 -8.10 27.06
C LEU A 238 2.21 -7.80 25.58
N ALA A 239 1.33 -8.57 24.92
CA ALA A 239 0.92 -8.30 23.54
C ALA A 239 0.30 -6.91 23.38
N ALA A 240 -0.48 -6.45 24.37
CA ALA A 240 -1.05 -5.11 24.40
C ALA A 240 0.05 -4.03 24.54
N ALA A 241 1.02 -4.22 25.45
CA ALA A 241 2.15 -3.30 25.61
C ALA A 241 2.99 -3.21 24.33
N MET A 242 3.28 -4.35 23.69
CA MET A 242 3.94 -4.41 22.38
C MET A 242 3.15 -3.68 21.29
N SER A 243 1.83 -3.86 21.27
CA SER A 243 0.93 -3.20 20.30
C SER A 243 0.90 -1.68 20.49
N VAL A 244 0.89 -1.20 21.74
CA VAL A 244 0.95 0.23 22.05
C VAL A 244 2.29 0.84 21.63
N LEU A 245 3.41 0.16 21.88
CA LEU A 245 4.72 0.64 21.39
C LEU A 245 4.73 0.78 19.86
N LEU A 246 4.20 -0.21 19.15
CA LEU A 246 4.11 -0.16 17.68
C LEU A 246 3.17 0.96 17.20
N LEU A 247 2.06 1.20 17.90
CA LEU A 247 1.12 2.29 17.62
C LEU A 247 1.77 3.67 17.82
N VAL A 248 2.55 3.84 18.88
CA VAL A 248 3.31 5.08 19.13
C VAL A 248 4.32 5.32 18.01
N VAL A 249 5.08 4.31 17.62
CA VAL A 249 6.06 4.43 16.53
C VAL A 249 5.39 4.78 15.20
N THR A 250 4.32 4.08 14.83
CA THR A 250 3.58 4.38 13.60
C THR A 250 2.91 5.76 13.64
N GLY A 251 2.41 6.19 14.80
CA GLY A 251 1.88 7.53 15.02
C GLY A 251 2.94 8.62 14.85
N LEU A 252 4.12 8.45 15.44
CA LEU A 252 5.25 9.38 15.27
C LEU A 252 5.69 9.47 13.80
N LEU A 253 5.77 8.33 13.12
CA LEU A 253 6.09 8.29 11.69
C LEU A 253 5.04 9.01 10.83
N THR A 254 3.77 8.89 11.19
CA THR A 254 2.68 9.62 10.51
C THR A 254 2.84 11.13 10.69
N LEU A 255 3.15 11.59 11.90
CA LEU A 255 3.43 13.00 12.16
C LEU A 255 4.65 13.51 11.37
N LEU A 256 5.69 12.69 11.24
CA LEU A 256 6.84 13.00 10.40
C LEU A 256 6.47 13.05 8.92
N TYR A 257 5.62 12.13 8.46
CA TYR A 257 5.11 12.10 7.08
C TYR A 257 4.29 13.35 6.76
N GLU A 258 3.36 13.76 7.63
CA GLU A 258 2.57 14.99 7.45
C GLU A 258 3.46 16.22 7.42
N ARG A 259 4.46 16.28 8.30
CA ARG A 259 5.45 17.38 8.27
C ARG A 259 6.25 17.38 6.98
N ALA A 260 6.66 16.23 6.48
CA ALA A 260 7.39 16.10 5.21
C ALA A 260 6.54 16.56 4.00
N LEU A 261 5.23 16.25 3.99
CA LEU A 261 4.31 16.73 2.95
C LEU A 261 4.05 18.23 3.02
N ASN A 262 3.94 18.80 4.23
CA ASN A 262 3.73 20.24 4.45
C ASN A 262 5.01 21.07 4.22
N LEU A 263 6.14 20.43 3.91
CA LEU A 263 7.39 21.09 3.49
C LEU A 263 7.28 21.80 2.13
N ASP A 264 6.20 21.61 1.37
CA ASP A 264 5.84 22.46 0.21
C ASP A 264 5.52 23.90 0.59
N ALA A 265 5.28 24.20 1.89
CA ALA A 265 5.17 25.53 2.47
C ALA A 265 6.49 25.93 3.18
N ALA A 266 7.54 26.06 2.41
CA ALA A 266 8.72 26.94 2.57
C ALA A 266 9.47 27.08 3.92
N THR A 267 9.25 26.35 5.01
CA THR A 267 9.99 26.57 6.28
C THR A 267 10.17 25.37 7.22
N GLY A 268 10.10 24.13 6.76
CA GLY A 268 10.27 22.97 7.64
C GLY A 268 11.73 22.73 8.09
N PHE A 269 11.89 21.87 9.09
CA PHE A 269 13.17 21.51 9.73
C PHE A 269 14.27 21.12 8.72
N PHE A 270 13.95 20.33 7.68
CA PHE A 270 14.88 20.02 6.59
C PHE A 270 15.17 21.22 5.68
N GLY A 271 14.17 22.08 5.42
CA GLY A 271 14.39 23.35 4.74
C GLY A 271 15.32 24.28 5.56
N ARG A 272 15.30 24.21 6.90
CA ARG A 272 16.25 24.92 7.79
C ARG A 272 17.63 24.27 7.78
N ILE A 273 17.73 22.95 7.75
CA ILE A 273 19.02 22.23 7.62
C ILE A 273 19.62 22.50 6.23
N LEU A 274 18.82 22.36 5.17
CA LEU A 274 19.25 22.71 3.82
C LEU A 274 19.55 24.21 3.69
N LYS A 275 18.73 25.10 4.27
CA LYS A 275 19.03 26.52 4.36
C LYS A 275 20.28 26.79 5.19
N GLY A 276 20.51 26.09 6.29
CA GLY A 276 21.73 26.18 7.08
C GLY A 276 22.98 25.71 6.29
N ILE A 277 22.84 24.67 5.48
CA ILE A 277 23.88 24.18 4.57
C ILE A 277 24.05 25.11 3.35
N PHE A 278 22.95 25.74 2.87
CA PHE A 278 22.93 26.60 1.68
C PHE A 278 22.97 28.10 1.98
N GLN A 279 22.74 28.56 3.23
CA GLN A 279 22.83 29.96 3.64
C GLN A 279 24.22 30.43 4.05
N GLN A 280 25.19 29.51 4.16
CA GLN A 280 26.60 29.92 4.16
C GLN A 280 26.95 30.32 2.72
N GLY A 281 26.95 31.58 2.47
CA GLY A 281 27.09 32.38 1.26
C GLY A 281 27.56 31.73 -0.05
N PRO A 282 27.29 32.37 -1.18
CA PRO A 282 27.59 31.83 -2.52
C PRO A 282 29.05 31.42 -2.74
N ILE A 283 29.97 31.97 -1.93
CA ILE A 283 31.40 31.68 -2.00
C ILE A 283 31.76 30.29 -1.42
N THR A 284 31.15 29.90 -0.28
CA THR A 284 31.38 28.58 0.34
C THR A 284 30.77 27.46 -0.48
N LEU A 285 29.63 27.70 -1.12
CA LEU A 285 28.99 26.80 -2.07
C LEU A 285 29.84 26.60 -3.34
N LEU A 286 30.46 27.67 -3.85
CA LEU A 286 31.39 27.60 -5.00
C LEU A 286 32.65 26.83 -4.64
N ILE A 287 33.22 27.02 -3.46
CA ILE A 287 34.41 26.31 -2.99
C ILE A 287 34.09 24.84 -2.72
N TRP A 288 32.94 24.53 -2.10
CA TRP A 288 32.51 23.16 -1.87
C TRP A 288 32.13 22.44 -3.18
N ARG A 289 31.48 23.16 -4.12
CA ARG A 289 31.22 22.72 -5.49
C ARG A 289 32.51 22.39 -6.23
N GLN A 290 33.52 23.28 -6.16
CA GLN A 290 34.83 23.03 -6.81
C GLN A 290 35.56 21.83 -6.17
N ARG A 291 35.49 21.65 -4.84
CA ARG A 291 36.08 20.50 -4.15
C ARG A 291 35.35 19.18 -4.45
N MET A 292 34.01 19.20 -4.59
CA MET A 292 33.23 18.04 -5.00
C MET A 292 33.44 17.70 -6.48
N LEU A 293 33.43 18.69 -7.36
CA LEU A 293 33.70 18.50 -8.79
C LEU A 293 35.13 18.00 -9.06
N ALA A 294 36.10 18.42 -8.26
CA ALA A 294 37.49 17.94 -8.35
C ALA A 294 37.64 16.46 -7.89
N LYS A 295 36.70 15.94 -7.11
CA LYS A 295 36.68 14.52 -6.69
C LYS A 295 35.83 13.63 -7.61
N LEU A 296 35.09 14.20 -8.57
CA LEU A 296 34.35 13.42 -9.57
C LEU A 296 35.34 12.95 -10.67
N PRO A 297 35.19 11.70 -11.14
CA PRO A 297 35.97 11.20 -12.27
C PRO A 297 35.83 12.15 -13.48
N ARG A 298 36.87 12.35 -14.27
CA ARG A 298 36.90 13.28 -15.42
C ARG A 298 35.78 13.11 -16.46
N TRP A 299 35.14 11.95 -16.49
CA TRP A 299 33.95 11.71 -17.33
C TRP A 299 32.69 12.44 -16.85
N ALA A 300 32.63 12.85 -15.57
CA ALA A 300 31.52 13.59 -14.98
C ALA A 300 31.71 15.12 -15.05
N SER A 301 32.91 15.61 -15.37
CA SER A 301 33.25 17.03 -15.38
C SER A 301 33.00 17.76 -16.72
N GLY A 302 32.28 17.15 -17.66
CA GLY A 302 31.60 17.89 -18.74
C GLY A 302 32.45 18.61 -19.80
N GLU A 303 33.76 18.35 -19.91
CA GLU A 303 34.56 18.86 -21.02
C GLU A 303 34.36 18.03 -22.31
N ARG A 304 33.20 18.16 -22.92
CA ARG A 304 32.99 17.75 -24.32
C ARG A 304 31.97 18.63 -25.00
N SER A 305 32.49 19.42 -25.93
CA SER A 305 31.92 20.11 -27.09
C SER A 305 30.38 20.07 -27.31
N HIS A 306 29.86 21.28 -27.48
CA HIS A 306 28.57 21.59 -28.09
C HIS A 306 28.30 20.77 -29.36
N ARG A 307 27.58 19.67 -29.23
CA ARG A 307 26.84 19.08 -30.33
C ARG A 307 25.40 19.02 -29.90
N MET A 308 24.57 19.90 -30.47
CA MET A 308 23.11 19.86 -30.38
C MET A 308 22.65 18.43 -30.61
N GLN A 309 22.36 17.68 -29.55
CA GLN A 309 21.86 16.31 -29.65
C GLN A 309 20.34 16.31 -29.45
N ARG A 310 19.67 15.73 -30.44
CA ARG A 310 18.24 15.45 -30.44
C ARG A 310 17.78 14.81 -29.11
N PRO A 311 16.57 15.13 -28.60
CA PRO A 311 16.06 14.66 -27.32
C PRO A 311 15.87 13.14 -27.18
N GLY A 312 16.19 12.34 -28.19
CA GLY A 312 15.80 10.93 -28.28
C GLY A 312 16.81 9.86 -27.85
N ALA A 313 18.11 10.19 -27.68
CA ALA A 313 19.13 9.12 -27.76
C ALA A 313 19.87 8.71 -26.45
N ARG A 314 19.60 9.30 -25.28
CA ARG A 314 20.40 9.03 -24.06
C ARG A 314 19.65 8.76 -22.76
N HIS A 315 18.37 8.44 -22.80
CA HIS A 315 17.63 7.95 -21.63
C HIS A 315 17.61 6.40 -21.57
N GLY A 316 18.48 5.74 -22.36
CA GLY A 316 18.49 4.28 -22.50
C GLY A 316 18.64 3.54 -21.16
N PHE A 317 19.60 3.96 -20.33
CA PHE A 317 19.88 3.27 -19.07
C PHE A 317 18.68 3.30 -18.09
N SER A 318 18.14 4.49 -17.77
CA SER A 318 17.02 4.60 -16.84
C SER A 318 15.74 3.93 -17.38
N THR A 319 15.53 4.00 -18.71
CA THR A 319 14.40 3.32 -19.36
C THR A 319 14.56 1.80 -19.33
N THR A 320 15.77 1.29 -19.57
CA THR A 320 16.06 -0.16 -19.47
C THR A 320 15.87 -0.66 -18.05
N VAL A 321 16.42 0.04 -17.05
CA VAL A 321 16.20 -0.28 -15.63
C VAL A 321 14.72 -0.28 -15.30
N ALA A 322 13.97 0.73 -15.75
CA ALA A 322 12.52 0.80 -15.50
C ALA A 322 11.76 -0.41 -16.09
N TRP A 323 12.10 -0.83 -17.31
CA TRP A 323 11.45 -2.00 -17.91
C TRP A 323 11.86 -3.32 -17.23
N ILE A 324 13.12 -3.47 -16.80
CA ILE A 324 13.57 -4.62 -16.01
C ILE A 324 12.76 -4.71 -14.69
N VAL A 325 12.64 -3.59 -13.99
CA VAL A 325 11.88 -3.55 -12.73
C VAL A 325 10.40 -3.82 -12.96
N ILE A 326 9.80 -3.25 -14.01
CA ILE A 326 8.40 -3.52 -14.37
C ILE A 326 8.21 -5.00 -14.74
N ALA A 327 9.14 -5.60 -15.49
CA ALA A 327 9.09 -7.01 -15.81
C ALA A 327 9.20 -7.88 -14.54
N ALA A 328 10.09 -7.52 -13.60
CA ALA A 328 10.20 -8.20 -12.30
C ALA A 328 8.92 -8.08 -11.46
N LEU A 329 8.24 -6.94 -11.51
CA LEU A 329 6.94 -6.75 -10.85
C LEU A 329 5.81 -7.59 -11.50
N ALA A 330 5.88 -7.83 -12.79
CA ALA A 330 4.91 -8.66 -13.50
C ALA A 330 5.21 -10.17 -13.40
N LEU A 331 6.46 -10.54 -13.10
CA LEU A 331 6.94 -11.93 -13.12
C LEU A 331 6.10 -12.90 -12.28
N PRO A 332 5.72 -12.60 -11.01
CA PRO A 332 4.91 -13.52 -10.22
C PRO A 332 3.59 -13.88 -10.88
N MET A 333 2.94 -12.90 -11.51
CA MET A 333 1.68 -13.13 -12.23
C MET A 333 1.90 -14.00 -13.47
N LEU A 334 2.96 -13.71 -14.25
CA LEU A 334 3.29 -14.45 -15.46
C LEU A 334 3.61 -15.92 -15.17
N VAL A 335 4.17 -16.22 -14.00
CA VAL A 335 4.50 -17.60 -13.58
C VAL A 335 3.26 -18.34 -13.08
N ILE A 336 2.39 -17.69 -12.31
CA ILE A 336 1.18 -18.32 -11.75
C ILE A 336 0.20 -18.74 -12.84
N PHE A 337 0.05 -17.96 -13.91
CA PHE A 337 -0.91 -18.28 -14.97
C PHE A 337 -0.68 -19.66 -15.61
N PRO A 338 0.50 -20.00 -16.16
CA PRO A 338 0.74 -21.34 -16.68
C PRO A 338 0.59 -22.43 -15.62
N MET A 339 1.02 -22.17 -14.38
CA MET A 339 0.96 -23.16 -13.30
C MET A 339 -0.47 -23.53 -12.91
N ALA A 340 -1.42 -22.59 -12.99
CA ALA A 340 -2.83 -22.87 -12.74
C ALA A 340 -3.44 -23.90 -13.70
N PHE A 341 -2.86 -24.03 -14.87
CA PHE A 341 -3.25 -25.00 -15.90
C PHE A 341 -2.36 -26.26 -15.90
N GLY A 342 -1.46 -26.43 -14.92
CA GLY A 342 -0.64 -27.63 -14.79
C GLY A 342 -1.46 -28.85 -14.40
N GLY A 343 -1.15 -30.01 -14.97
CA GLY A 343 -1.82 -31.29 -14.66
C GLY A 343 -1.12 -32.09 -13.54
N ASP A 344 0.07 -31.71 -13.14
CA ASP A 344 0.87 -32.41 -12.15
C ASP A 344 0.30 -32.26 -10.72
N SER A 345 0.54 -33.23 -9.86
CA SER A 345 0.12 -33.18 -8.45
C SER A 345 0.98 -32.30 -7.59
N TYR A 346 2.06 -31.75 -8.10
CA TYR A 346 2.98 -30.81 -7.47
C TYR A 346 3.28 -29.64 -8.39
N LEU A 347 3.64 -28.54 -7.81
CA LEU A 347 3.88 -27.30 -8.56
C LEU A 347 5.22 -27.37 -9.30
N THR A 348 5.16 -27.36 -10.62
CA THR A 348 6.33 -27.30 -11.53
C THR A 348 6.20 -26.11 -12.47
N PHE A 349 7.32 -25.49 -12.79
CA PHE A 349 7.37 -24.46 -13.82
C PHE A 349 8.55 -24.73 -14.77
N PRO A 350 8.33 -24.82 -16.07
CA PRO A 350 7.03 -24.84 -16.75
C PRO A 350 6.22 -26.11 -16.46
N PRO A 351 4.87 -26.07 -16.55
CA PRO A 351 4.04 -27.25 -16.35
C PRO A 351 4.32 -28.31 -17.44
N ARG A 352 4.42 -29.58 -17.05
CA ARG A 352 4.71 -30.68 -17.98
C ARG A 352 3.50 -31.08 -18.83
N SER A 353 2.31 -30.90 -18.30
CA SER A 353 1.03 -31.15 -18.97
C SER A 353 0.04 -30.05 -18.66
N LEU A 354 -0.94 -29.82 -19.54
CA LEU A 354 -2.00 -28.84 -19.34
C LEU A 354 -3.29 -29.55 -18.95
N SER A 355 -3.97 -29.02 -17.91
CA SER A 355 -5.22 -29.59 -17.39
C SER A 355 -6.04 -28.50 -16.68
N LEU A 356 -7.36 -28.66 -16.65
CA LEU A 356 -8.28 -27.86 -15.83
C LEU A 356 -8.56 -28.48 -14.46
N ARG A 357 -7.89 -29.59 -14.12
CA ARG A 357 -8.10 -30.38 -12.91
C ARG A 357 -8.20 -29.51 -11.63
N TRP A 358 -7.35 -28.51 -11.48
CA TRP A 358 -7.30 -27.69 -10.26
C TRP A 358 -8.46 -26.71 -10.19
N PHE A 359 -9.01 -26.28 -11.32
CA PHE A 359 -10.26 -25.51 -11.36
C PHE A 359 -11.46 -26.41 -11.01
N GLU A 360 -11.52 -27.63 -11.55
CA GLU A 360 -12.54 -28.61 -11.18
C GLU A 360 -12.46 -28.98 -9.70
N ASN A 361 -11.23 -29.21 -9.18
CA ASN A 361 -10.99 -29.49 -7.76
C ASN A 361 -11.49 -28.34 -6.87
N PHE A 362 -11.28 -27.10 -7.27
CA PHE A 362 -11.76 -25.93 -6.53
C PHE A 362 -13.30 -25.92 -6.42
N PHE A 363 -14.01 -26.13 -7.52
CA PHE A 363 -15.48 -26.08 -7.53
C PHE A 363 -16.14 -27.33 -6.96
N SER A 364 -15.45 -28.46 -6.88
CA SER A 364 -15.97 -29.71 -6.32
C SER A 364 -15.75 -29.87 -4.82
N ARG A 365 -14.94 -29.01 -4.19
CA ARG A 365 -14.59 -29.10 -2.77
C ARG A 365 -15.21 -27.98 -1.96
N ASP A 366 -16.03 -28.33 -0.97
CA ASP A 366 -16.70 -27.37 -0.07
C ASP A 366 -15.72 -26.54 0.75
N ASP A 367 -14.53 -27.07 1.08
CA ASP A 367 -13.50 -26.36 1.83
C ASP A 367 -12.83 -25.23 1.03
N TRP A 368 -13.09 -25.10 -0.27
CA TRP A 368 -12.73 -23.97 -1.12
C TRP A 368 -13.93 -23.07 -1.46
N VAL A 369 -15.09 -23.68 -1.78
CA VAL A 369 -16.28 -22.93 -2.23
C VAL A 369 -16.91 -22.15 -1.06
N THR A 370 -17.04 -22.77 0.12
CA THR A 370 -17.59 -22.10 1.29
C THR A 370 -16.78 -20.84 1.69
N PRO A 371 -15.43 -20.87 1.80
CA PRO A 371 -14.62 -19.67 2.02
C PRO A 371 -14.77 -18.58 0.95
N LEU A 372 -14.95 -18.97 -0.33
CA LEU A 372 -15.22 -18.00 -1.39
C LEU A 372 -16.54 -17.26 -1.13
N ILE A 373 -17.60 -17.99 -0.84
CA ILE A 373 -18.94 -17.44 -0.55
C ILE A 373 -18.84 -16.52 0.68
N THR A 374 -18.16 -16.96 1.74
CA THR A 374 -17.93 -16.16 2.96
C THR A 374 -17.20 -14.86 2.63
N SER A 375 -16.15 -14.91 1.80
CA SER A 375 -15.43 -13.71 1.36
C SER A 375 -16.32 -12.72 0.62
N PHE A 376 -17.20 -13.20 -0.27
CA PHE A 376 -18.17 -12.34 -0.95
C PHE A 376 -19.20 -11.75 0.02
N GLN A 377 -19.73 -12.53 0.94
CA GLN A 377 -20.68 -12.05 1.95
C GLN A 377 -20.07 -10.96 2.81
N VAL A 378 -18.90 -11.21 3.41
CA VAL A 378 -18.16 -10.24 4.22
C VAL A 378 -17.84 -9.00 3.40
N GLY A 379 -17.30 -9.17 2.18
CA GLY A 379 -16.89 -8.07 1.31
C GLY A 379 -18.07 -7.18 0.89
N ILE A 380 -19.21 -7.76 0.54
CA ILE A 380 -20.42 -7.00 0.15
C ILE A 380 -20.97 -6.24 1.35
N ILE A 381 -21.13 -6.90 2.51
CA ILE A 381 -21.66 -6.26 3.72
C ILE A 381 -20.74 -5.12 4.17
N ALA A 382 -19.43 -5.36 4.27
CA ALA A 382 -18.45 -4.35 4.65
C ALA A 382 -18.43 -3.16 3.67
N THR A 383 -18.56 -3.43 2.37
CA THR A 383 -18.64 -2.38 1.35
C THR A 383 -19.89 -1.52 1.50
N ILE A 384 -21.06 -2.14 1.64
CA ILE A 384 -22.32 -1.42 1.82
C ILE A 384 -22.24 -0.55 3.08
N MET A 385 -21.79 -1.11 4.20
CA MET A 385 -21.66 -0.38 5.46
C MET A 385 -20.67 0.77 5.34
N SER A 386 -19.48 0.55 4.77
CA SER A 386 -18.48 1.61 4.57
C SER A 386 -18.99 2.72 3.65
N MET A 387 -19.79 2.40 2.62
CA MET A 387 -20.39 3.41 1.73
C MET A 387 -21.49 4.21 2.43
N LEU A 388 -22.38 3.54 3.18
CA LEU A 388 -23.45 4.19 3.94
C LEU A 388 -22.91 5.15 5.01
N VAL A 389 -21.74 4.86 5.55
CA VAL A 389 -21.05 5.67 6.56
C VAL A 389 -20.10 6.70 5.92
N GLY A 390 -19.30 6.28 4.97
CA GLY A 390 -18.21 7.07 4.41
C GLY A 390 -18.67 8.17 3.46
N VAL A 391 -19.71 7.95 2.66
CA VAL A 391 -20.23 8.98 1.73
C VAL A 391 -20.81 10.19 2.48
N PRO A 392 -21.73 10.02 3.46
CA PRO A 392 -22.20 11.15 4.27
C PRO A 392 -21.08 11.83 5.06
N ALA A 393 -20.15 11.05 5.65
CA ALA A 393 -19.00 11.59 6.37
C ALA A 393 -18.11 12.45 5.45
N SER A 394 -17.83 11.99 4.24
CA SER A 394 -17.07 12.73 3.23
C SER A 394 -17.74 14.05 2.87
N TYR A 395 -19.06 14.03 2.68
CA TYR A 395 -19.83 15.25 2.39
C TYR A 395 -19.77 16.23 3.55
N ALA A 396 -19.97 15.77 4.79
CA ALA A 396 -19.85 16.60 5.99
C ALA A 396 -18.47 17.23 6.14
N ILE A 397 -17.38 16.44 5.89
CA ILE A 397 -16.00 16.93 5.97
C ILE A 397 -15.73 17.98 4.88
N VAL A 398 -16.14 17.77 3.64
CA VAL A 398 -15.77 18.68 2.54
C VAL A 398 -16.61 19.95 2.59
N ARG A 399 -17.92 19.85 2.73
CA ARG A 399 -18.90 20.96 2.68
C ARG A 399 -19.16 21.61 4.04
N GLY A 400 -18.96 20.87 5.14
CA GLY A 400 -19.21 21.37 6.49
C GLY A 400 -18.18 22.37 6.98
N ARG A 401 -18.65 23.33 7.80
CA ARG A 401 -17.83 24.27 8.57
C ARG A 401 -18.17 24.08 10.05
N PHE A 402 -17.33 23.38 10.80
CA PHE A 402 -17.52 23.09 12.21
C PHE A 402 -16.16 22.97 12.92
N PRO A 403 -16.09 23.29 14.24
CA PRO A 403 -14.87 23.13 15.02
C PRO A 403 -14.48 21.64 15.12
N GLY A 404 -13.18 21.35 15.21
CA GLY A 404 -12.69 19.96 15.31
C GLY A 404 -12.72 19.15 14.00
N LYS A 405 -13.04 19.76 12.86
CA LYS A 405 -13.08 19.08 11.54
C LYS A 405 -11.77 18.33 11.23
N GLY A 406 -10.61 18.89 11.56
CA GLY A 406 -9.31 18.25 11.37
C GLY A 406 -9.18 16.94 12.15
N VAL A 407 -9.59 16.95 13.42
CA VAL A 407 -9.56 15.79 14.31
C VAL A 407 -10.49 14.68 13.79
N ILE A 408 -11.70 15.03 13.38
CA ILE A 408 -12.66 14.06 12.83
C ILE A 408 -12.13 13.47 11.51
N THR A 409 -11.52 14.28 10.66
CA THR A 409 -10.90 13.80 9.42
C THR A 409 -9.73 12.84 9.72
N ALA A 410 -8.86 13.21 10.67
CA ALA A 410 -7.77 12.34 11.10
C ALA A 410 -8.29 11.01 11.67
N LEU A 411 -9.34 11.05 12.49
CA LEU A 411 -9.97 9.86 13.05
C LEU A 411 -10.57 8.94 11.98
N LEU A 412 -11.23 9.50 10.96
CA LEU A 412 -11.80 8.72 9.85
C LEU A 412 -10.74 8.05 8.97
N ILE A 413 -9.54 8.62 8.90
CA ILE A 413 -8.43 8.11 8.08
C ILE A 413 -7.48 7.22 8.91
N SER A 414 -7.45 7.39 10.24
CA SER A 414 -6.51 6.70 11.13
C SER A 414 -6.52 5.16 11.05
N PRO A 415 -7.65 4.45 10.74
CA PRO A 415 -7.59 3.00 10.58
C PRO A 415 -6.66 2.52 9.45
N MET A 416 -6.37 3.37 8.47
CA MET A 416 -5.41 3.08 7.40
C MET A 416 -3.94 3.15 7.89
N ILE A 417 -3.70 3.84 9.00
CA ILE A 417 -2.37 4.10 9.56
C ILE A 417 -2.00 3.04 10.61
N VAL A 418 -3.00 2.62 11.38
CA VAL A 418 -2.84 1.60 12.42
C VAL A 418 -2.55 0.25 11.78
N PRO A 419 -1.48 -0.47 12.18
CA PRO A 419 -1.23 -1.83 11.71
C PRO A 419 -2.46 -2.74 11.91
N VAL A 420 -2.85 -3.45 10.85
CA VAL A 420 -4.11 -4.24 10.85
C VAL A 420 -4.12 -5.29 11.97
N VAL A 421 -2.95 -5.83 12.35
CA VAL A 421 -2.84 -6.79 13.47
C VAL A 421 -3.29 -6.15 14.78
N ILE A 422 -2.93 -4.88 15.04
CA ILE A 422 -3.37 -4.17 16.25
C ILE A 422 -4.89 -4.00 16.24
N LEU A 423 -5.46 -3.66 15.10
CA LEU A 423 -6.92 -3.58 14.93
C LEU A 423 -7.58 -4.95 15.18
N ALA A 424 -7.02 -6.02 14.63
CA ALA A 424 -7.53 -7.39 14.82
C ALA A 424 -7.56 -7.78 16.30
N ILE A 425 -6.44 -7.57 17.00
CA ILE A 425 -6.31 -7.88 18.43
C ILE A 425 -7.26 -7.04 19.28
N SER A 426 -7.36 -5.74 18.96
CA SER A 426 -8.25 -4.85 19.69
C SER A 426 -9.72 -5.29 19.59
N LEU A 427 -10.14 -5.71 18.40
CA LEU A 427 -11.50 -6.19 18.15
C LEU A 427 -11.76 -7.57 18.72
N TYR A 428 -10.75 -8.43 18.84
CA TYR A 428 -10.90 -9.80 19.33
C TYR A 428 -11.60 -9.85 20.71
N ALA A 429 -11.08 -9.10 21.69
CA ALA A 429 -11.65 -9.08 23.04
C ALA A 429 -13.09 -8.53 23.10
N LEU A 430 -13.42 -7.57 22.24
CA LEU A 430 -14.76 -7.04 22.11
C LEU A 430 -15.69 -8.08 21.49
N PHE A 431 -15.29 -8.71 20.39
CA PHE A 431 -16.11 -9.67 19.67
C PHE A 431 -16.29 -10.97 20.41
N ALA A 432 -15.31 -11.39 21.23
CA ALA A 432 -15.47 -12.51 22.16
C ALA A 432 -16.62 -12.27 23.13
N LYS A 433 -16.70 -11.06 23.72
CA LYS A 433 -17.79 -10.69 24.65
C LYS A 433 -19.17 -10.55 23.97
N MET A 434 -19.18 -10.18 22.70
CA MET A 434 -20.41 -9.99 21.92
C MET A 434 -20.84 -11.27 21.17
N ASN A 435 -20.13 -12.39 21.32
CA ASN A 435 -20.32 -13.62 20.54
C ASN A 435 -20.29 -13.39 19.01
N LEU A 436 -19.44 -12.46 18.57
CA LEU A 436 -19.25 -12.13 17.15
C LEU A 436 -18.00 -12.80 16.53
N LEU A 437 -17.15 -13.45 17.35
CA LEU A 437 -16.04 -14.24 16.83
C LEU A 437 -16.54 -15.40 15.98
N GLY A 438 -15.88 -15.66 14.86
CA GLY A 438 -16.26 -16.72 13.94
C GLY A 438 -17.57 -16.44 13.20
N SER A 439 -18.04 -15.21 13.16
CA SER A 439 -19.27 -14.84 12.44
C SER A 439 -18.99 -13.94 11.24
N VAL A 440 -19.77 -14.11 10.16
CA VAL A 440 -19.73 -13.26 8.96
C VAL A 440 -19.99 -11.79 9.32
N LEU A 441 -20.92 -11.52 10.23
CA LEU A 441 -21.24 -10.15 10.67
C LEU A 441 -20.09 -9.53 11.46
N GLY A 442 -19.44 -10.28 12.36
CA GLY A 442 -18.28 -9.79 13.08
C GLY A 442 -17.14 -9.41 12.13
N LEU A 443 -16.80 -10.30 11.19
CA LEU A 443 -15.83 -9.98 10.17
C LEU A 443 -16.23 -8.77 9.33
N ALA A 444 -17.48 -8.67 8.90
CA ALA A 444 -17.96 -7.54 8.10
C ALA A 444 -17.85 -6.22 8.87
N PHE A 445 -18.11 -6.18 10.18
CA PHE A 445 -17.87 -5.01 11.03
C PHE A 445 -16.39 -4.62 11.08
N ALA A 446 -15.50 -5.59 11.30
CA ALA A 446 -14.06 -5.33 11.33
C ALA A 446 -13.55 -4.80 9.98
N HIS A 447 -13.96 -5.45 8.88
CA HIS A 447 -13.62 -5.03 7.52
C HIS A 447 -14.24 -3.67 7.15
N THR A 448 -15.40 -3.29 7.73
CA THR A 448 -15.97 -1.95 7.56
C THR A 448 -15.04 -0.87 8.11
N VAL A 449 -14.45 -1.08 9.28
CA VAL A 449 -13.46 -0.15 9.86
C VAL A 449 -12.25 0.00 8.94
N LEU A 450 -11.74 -1.12 8.39
CA LEU A 450 -10.60 -1.13 7.49
C LEU A 450 -10.89 -0.46 6.13
N ALA A 451 -12.10 -0.64 5.59
CA ALA A 451 -12.51 -0.12 4.27
C ALA A 451 -12.95 1.35 4.30
N LEU A 452 -13.44 1.84 5.44
CA LEU A 452 -14.00 3.19 5.60
C LEU A 452 -13.04 4.32 5.14
N PRO A 453 -11.74 4.33 5.49
CA PRO A 453 -10.80 5.36 5.05
C PRO A 453 -10.72 5.49 3.52
N TYR A 454 -10.74 4.37 2.80
CA TYR A 454 -10.66 4.37 1.32
C TYR A 454 -11.88 5.04 0.70
N VAL A 455 -13.06 4.83 1.27
CA VAL A 455 -14.29 5.52 0.85
C VAL A 455 -14.17 7.02 1.14
N VAL A 456 -13.78 7.38 2.37
CA VAL A 456 -13.67 8.78 2.79
C VAL A 456 -12.67 9.55 1.93
N VAL A 457 -11.49 8.99 1.69
CA VAL A 457 -10.44 9.64 0.87
C VAL A 457 -10.89 9.81 -0.57
N THR A 458 -11.44 8.76 -1.18
CA THR A 458 -11.84 8.77 -2.60
C THR A 458 -13.00 9.74 -2.85
N VAL A 459 -14.04 9.68 -2.04
CA VAL A 459 -15.23 10.53 -2.19
C VAL A 459 -14.91 11.98 -1.83
N SER A 460 -14.11 12.22 -0.77
CA SER A 460 -13.68 13.58 -0.40
C SER A 460 -12.84 14.24 -1.48
N ALA A 461 -11.93 13.50 -2.13
CA ALA A 461 -11.13 14.01 -3.23
C ALA A 461 -12.01 14.47 -4.40
N ALA A 462 -13.02 13.68 -4.78
CA ALA A 462 -13.97 14.04 -5.83
C ALA A 462 -14.85 15.24 -5.45
N LEU A 463 -15.33 15.30 -4.19
CA LEU A 463 -16.11 16.42 -3.70
C LEU A 463 -15.34 17.75 -3.70
N ARG A 464 -14.03 17.73 -3.42
CA ARG A 464 -13.18 18.93 -3.45
C ARG A 464 -13.05 19.52 -4.85
N THR A 465 -13.15 18.69 -5.90
CA THR A 465 -13.08 19.14 -7.30
C THR A 465 -14.45 19.50 -7.87
N THR A 466 -15.55 19.22 -7.17
CA THR A 466 -16.91 19.55 -7.57
C THR A 466 -17.28 20.95 -7.12
N ASP A 467 -17.75 21.80 -8.05
CA ASP A 467 -18.12 23.18 -7.78
C ASP A 467 -19.33 23.28 -6.83
N PRO A 468 -19.19 23.92 -5.65
CA PRO A 468 -20.30 24.11 -4.70
C PRO A 468 -21.44 24.96 -5.25
N SER A 469 -21.20 25.80 -6.26
CA SER A 469 -22.22 26.67 -6.86
C SER A 469 -23.38 25.89 -7.49
N LEU A 470 -23.12 24.64 -7.93
CA LEU A 470 -24.16 23.77 -8.49
C LEU A 470 -25.21 23.38 -7.43
N GLU A 471 -24.78 23.13 -6.20
CA GLU A 471 -25.68 22.84 -5.07
C GLU A 471 -26.46 24.12 -4.66
N ALA A 472 -25.78 25.28 -4.68
CA ALA A 472 -26.42 26.58 -4.41
C ALA A 472 -27.49 26.92 -5.47
N ALA A 473 -27.19 26.71 -6.75
CA ALA A 473 -28.15 26.91 -7.84
C ALA A 473 -29.38 25.99 -7.71
N ALA A 474 -29.19 24.74 -7.33
CA ALA A 474 -30.32 23.84 -7.05
C ALA A 474 -31.19 24.35 -5.90
N SER A 475 -30.55 24.93 -4.87
CA SER A 475 -31.26 25.48 -3.71
C SER A 475 -32.06 26.74 -4.08
N THR A 476 -31.55 27.62 -4.96
CA THR A 476 -32.30 28.79 -5.47
C THR A 476 -33.50 28.38 -6.33
N LEU A 477 -33.46 27.20 -6.95
CA LEU A 477 -34.57 26.58 -7.67
C LEU A 477 -35.55 25.80 -6.75
N GLY A 478 -35.44 25.97 -5.43
CA GLY A 478 -36.33 25.35 -4.46
C GLY A 478 -36.01 23.91 -4.07
N ALA A 479 -34.84 23.39 -4.43
CA ALA A 479 -34.41 22.06 -4.00
C ALA A 479 -33.93 22.10 -2.55
N GLY A 480 -34.55 21.30 -1.66
CA GLY A 480 -34.01 21.06 -0.33
C GLY A 480 -32.67 20.33 -0.36
N PRO A 481 -31.88 20.33 0.75
CA PRO A 481 -30.50 19.84 0.77
C PRO A 481 -30.36 18.36 0.34
N ILE A 482 -31.30 17.50 0.73
CA ILE A 482 -31.29 16.08 0.33
C ILE A 482 -31.58 15.96 -1.18
N ARG A 483 -32.50 16.75 -1.71
CA ARG A 483 -32.86 16.74 -3.13
C ARG A 483 -31.70 17.28 -3.99
N ALA A 484 -31.03 18.34 -3.54
CA ALA A 484 -29.83 18.87 -4.18
C ALA A 484 -28.70 17.82 -4.19
N PHE A 485 -28.44 17.15 -3.05
CA PHE A 485 -27.47 16.07 -2.99
C PHE A 485 -27.81 14.94 -3.95
N CYS A 486 -29.03 14.39 -3.89
CA CYS A 486 -29.41 13.21 -4.70
C CYS A 486 -29.50 13.51 -6.21
N ARG A 487 -29.91 14.71 -6.61
CA ARG A 487 -30.13 15.06 -8.02
C ARG A 487 -28.97 15.78 -8.69
N VAL A 488 -28.09 16.42 -7.91
CA VAL A 488 -26.94 17.19 -8.46
C VAL A 488 -25.62 16.53 -8.04
N THR A 489 -25.35 16.45 -6.74
CA THR A 489 -24.04 16.03 -6.24
C THR A 489 -23.79 14.54 -6.48
N LEU A 490 -24.72 13.68 -6.14
CA LEU A 490 -24.61 12.23 -6.24
C LEU A 490 -24.35 11.74 -7.68
N PRO A 491 -25.08 12.24 -8.72
CA PRO A 491 -24.77 11.89 -10.12
C PRO A 491 -23.37 12.31 -10.56
N ILE A 492 -22.88 13.48 -10.12
CA ILE A 492 -21.53 13.96 -10.43
C ILE A 492 -20.48 13.08 -9.74
N LEU A 493 -20.75 12.63 -8.52
CA LEU A 493 -19.87 11.76 -7.74
C LEU A 493 -19.92 10.29 -8.18
N LYS A 494 -20.85 9.88 -9.04
CA LYS A 494 -21.03 8.48 -9.45
C LYS A 494 -19.73 7.76 -9.82
N PRO A 495 -18.80 8.37 -10.61
CA PRO A 495 -17.52 7.72 -10.92
C PRO A 495 -16.65 7.49 -9.67
N ALA A 496 -16.62 8.44 -8.74
CA ALA A 496 -15.87 8.32 -7.50
C ALA A 496 -16.50 7.30 -6.53
N ILE A 497 -17.82 7.25 -6.48
CA ILE A 497 -18.57 6.25 -5.71
C ILE A 497 -18.28 4.84 -6.22
N VAL A 498 -18.32 4.61 -7.53
CA VAL A 498 -17.96 3.32 -8.13
C VAL A 498 -16.52 2.93 -7.78
N SER A 499 -15.59 3.88 -7.86
CA SER A 499 -14.19 3.64 -7.49
C SER A 499 -14.04 3.33 -6.00
N ALA A 500 -14.74 4.06 -5.13
CA ALA A 500 -14.73 3.85 -3.68
C ALA A 500 -15.34 2.49 -3.29
N THR A 501 -16.46 2.10 -3.93
CA THR A 501 -17.09 0.78 -3.78
C THR A 501 -16.11 -0.33 -4.13
N PHE A 502 -15.42 -0.19 -5.26
CA PHE A 502 -14.43 -1.17 -5.70
C PHE A 502 -13.26 -1.28 -4.72
N LEU A 503 -12.70 -0.15 -4.27
CA LEU A 503 -11.59 -0.15 -3.30
C LEU A 503 -12.01 -0.74 -1.95
N ALA A 504 -13.20 -0.40 -1.46
CA ALA A 504 -13.73 -0.94 -0.20
C ALA A 504 -13.92 -2.46 -0.29
N PHE A 505 -14.52 -2.94 -1.39
CA PHE A 505 -14.68 -4.38 -1.64
C PHE A 505 -13.34 -5.09 -1.71
N LEU A 506 -12.40 -4.57 -2.51
CA LEU A 506 -11.09 -5.20 -2.69
C LEU A 506 -10.32 -5.26 -1.36
N THR A 507 -10.34 -4.18 -0.57
CA THR A 507 -9.69 -4.13 0.73
C THR A 507 -10.24 -5.20 1.68
N SER A 508 -11.56 -5.39 1.69
CA SER A 508 -12.21 -6.42 2.50
C SER A 508 -11.96 -7.84 1.96
N PHE A 509 -12.02 -8.01 0.65
CA PHE A 509 -11.93 -9.31 0.01
C PHE A 509 -10.52 -9.91 0.06
N ASP A 510 -9.48 -9.07 0.07
CA ASP A 510 -8.06 -9.49 0.12
C ASP A 510 -7.49 -9.55 1.55
N ASP A 511 -8.27 -9.15 2.57
CA ASP A 511 -7.76 -9.14 3.93
C ASP A 511 -7.64 -10.56 4.50
N LEU A 512 -6.43 -10.87 4.97
CA LEU A 512 -6.13 -12.10 5.69
C LEU A 512 -6.11 -11.88 7.20
N VAL A 513 -5.58 -10.73 7.64
CA VAL A 513 -5.19 -10.55 9.02
C VAL A 513 -6.40 -10.51 9.95
N LEU A 514 -7.43 -9.74 9.60
CA LEU A 514 -8.68 -9.74 10.39
C LEU A 514 -9.34 -11.13 10.37
N ALA A 515 -9.32 -11.81 9.22
CA ALA A 515 -9.87 -13.16 9.11
C ALA A 515 -9.09 -14.18 9.96
N LEU A 516 -7.77 -14.05 10.04
CA LEU A 516 -6.91 -14.94 10.83
C LEU A 516 -7.22 -14.86 12.34
N PHE A 517 -7.48 -13.65 12.84
CA PHE A 517 -7.76 -13.44 14.26
C PHE A 517 -9.25 -13.58 14.62
N LEU A 518 -10.16 -13.17 13.74
CA LEU A 518 -11.58 -13.01 14.07
C LEU A 518 -12.47 -14.06 13.39
N GLY A 519 -12.00 -14.74 12.33
CA GLY A 519 -12.82 -15.62 11.50
C GLY A 519 -13.15 -16.97 12.14
N GLY A 520 -12.31 -17.45 13.04
CA GLY A 520 -12.52 -18.77 13.67
C GLY A 520 -12.69 -19.89 12.63
N THR A 521 -13.45 -20.93 13.01
CA THR A 521 -13.74 -22.08 12.13
C THR A 521 -14.93 -21.86 11.19
N ASN A 522 -15.89 -21.00 11.61
CA ASN A 522 -17.20 -20.89 10.94
C ASN A 522 -17.25 -19.77 9.89
N ALA A 523 -16.39 -18.75 9.98
CA ALA A 523 -16.35 -17.65 9.03
C ALA A 523 -14.97 -17.58 8.32
N LYS A 524 -14.53 -18.73 7.78
CA LYS A 524 -13.30 -18.77 6.98
C LYS A 524 -13.50 -18.01 5.68
N THR A 525 -12.57 -17.09 5.40
CA THR A 525 -12.50 -16.39 4.12
C THR A 525 -11.55 -17.11 3.16
N LEU A 526 -11.66 -16.81 1.88
CA LEU A 526 -10.79 -17.39 0.85
C LEU A 526 -9.30 -17.07 1.09
N PRO A 527 -8.89 -15.82 1.47
CA PRO A 527 -7.51 -15.56 1.87
C PRO A 527 -7.05 -16.44 3.05
N LEU A 528 -7.89 -16.68 4.04
CA LEU A 528 -7.55 -17.54 5.17
C LEU A 528 -7.35 -19.01 4.73
N ARG A 529 -8.22 -19.53 3.88
CA ARG A 529 -8.05 -20.89 3.32
C ARG A 529 -6.81 -21.02 2.45
N MET A 530 -6.51 -19.99 1.63
CA MET A 530 -5.26 -19.95 0.85
C MET A 530 -4.02 -19.91 1.77
N TRP A 531 -4.06 -19.15 2.85
CA TRP A 531 -2.98 -19.09 3.85
C TRP A 531 -2.73 -20.47 4.47
N GLU A 532 -3.79 -21.16 4.91
CA GLU A 532 -3.70 -22.52 5.43
C GLU A 532 -3.08 -23.48 4.40
N GLY A 533 -3.54 -23.42 3.15
CA GLY A 533 -3.03 -24.25 2.08
C GLY A 533 -1.56 -24.00 1.74
N ILE A 534 -1.12 -22.73 1.75
CA ILE A 534 0.29 -22.39 1.50
C ILE A 534 1.18 -22.89 2.65
N ARG A 535 0.71 -22.75 3.89
CA ARG A 535 1.53 -23.01 5.09
C ARG A 535 1.62 -24.50 5.42
N PHE A 536 0.58 -25.27 5.17
CA PHE A 536 0.47 -26.66 5.65
C PHE A 536 0.45 -27.72 4.54
N GLU A 537 -0.10 -27.42 3.36
CA GLU A 537 -0.37 -28.45 2.34
C GLU A 537 0.33 -28.23 0.98
N ILE A 538 0.63 -26.96 0.62
CA ILE A 538 1.11 -26.51 -0.72
C ILE A 538 0.23 -27.14 -1.84
N ASP A 539 -1.10 -27.01 -1.71
CA ASP A 539 -2.08 -27.53 -2.67
C ASP A 539 -1.98 -26.74 -4.01
N PRO A 540 -1.77 -27.40 -5.16
CA PRO A 540 -1.75 -26.72 -6.45
C PRO A 540 -3.06 -26.00 -6.83
N THR A 541 -4.18 -26.33 -6.19
CA THR A 541 -5.45 -25.58 -6.31
C THR A 541 -5.27 -24.08 -6.02
N ILE A 542 -4.30 -23.73 -5.17
CA ILE A 542 -3.96 -22.33 -4.86
C ILE A 542 -3.58 -21.54 -6.12
N ALA A 543 -2.90 -22.16 -7.09
CA ALA A 543 -2.56 -21.51 -8.35
C ALA A 543 -3.82 -21.19 -9.17
N ALA A 544 -4.77 -22.14 -9.26
CA ALA A 544 -6.06 -21.91 -9.93
C ALA A 544 -6.88 -20.80 -9.25
N VAL A 545 -6.98 -20.84 -7.91
CA VAL A 545 -7.62 -19.78 -7.10
C VAL A 545 -6.95 -18.45 -7.35
N SER A 546 -5.62 -18.40 -7.39
CA SER A 546 -4.84 -17.18 -7.65
C SER A 546 -5.20 -16.56 -8.99
N VAL A 547 -5.27 -17.36 -10.07
CA VAL A 547 -5.67 -16.91 -11.39
C VAL A 547 -7.10 -16.40 -11.40
N MET A 548 -8.04 -17.12 -10.75
CA MET A 548 -9.43 -16.66 -10.63
C MET A 548 -9.51 -15.31 -9.91
N LEU A 549 -8.80 -15.14 -8.80
CA LEU A 549 -8.74 -13.86 -8.07
C LEU A 549 -8.18 -12.73 -8.94
N ILE A 550 -7.10 -12.96 -9.67
CA ILE A 550 -6.54 -11.99 -10.61
C ILE A 550 -7.58 -11.62 -11.66
N CYS A 551 -8.24 -12.60 -12.28
CA CYS A 551 -9.26 -12.37 -13.30
C CYS A 551 -10.46 -11.56 -12.74
N VAL A 552 -10.97 -11.92 -11.56
CA VAL A 552 -12.05 -11.19 -10.89
C VAL A 552 -11.65 -9.74 -10.61
N THR A 553 -10.48 -9.54 -10.01
CA THR A 553 -9.99 -8.20 -9.66
C THR A 553 -9.80 -7.31 -10.89
N LEU A 554 -9.17 -7.83 -11.95
CA LEU A 554 -8.98 -7.10 -13.20
C LEU A 554 -10.30 -6.80 -13.90
N THR A 555 -11.25 -7.74 -13.90
CA THR A 555 -12.58 -7.56 -14.48
C THR A 555 -13.36 -6.47 -13.76
N LEU A 556 -13.42 -6.51 -12.43
CA LEU A 556 -14.07 -5.51 -11.61
C LEU A 556 -13.46 -4.12 -11.82
N LYS A 557 -12.11 -4.04 -11.89
CA LYS A 557 -11.41 -2.78 -12.19
C LYS A 557 -11.79 -2.25 -13.57
N PHE A 558 -11.78 -3.10 -14.60
CA PHE A 558 -12.09 -2.71 -15.96
C PHE A 558 -13.54 -2.19 -16.11
N ILE A 559 -14.48 -2.83 -15.41
CA ILE A 559 -15.86 -2.36 -15.31
C ILE A 559 -15.91 -0.99 -14.61
N GLY A 560 -15.20 -0.84 -13.48
CA GLY A 560 -15.11 0.43 -12.75
C GLY A 560 -14.56 1.59 -13.60
N GLU A 561 -13.47 1.35 -14.33
CA GLU A 561 -12.89 2.37 -15.24
C GLU A 561 -13.80 2.73 -16.42
N ARG A 562 -14.50 1.75 -17.01
CA ARG A 562 -15.45 2.02 -18.10
C ARG A 562 -16.63 2.86 -17.63
N THR A 563 -17.18 2.56 -16.46
CA THR A 563 -18.29 3.33 -15.87
C THR A 563 -17.84 4.74 -15.50
N ALA A 564 -16.64 4.91 -14.93
CA ALA A 564 -16.05 6.21 -14.63
C ALA A 564 -15.85 7.08 -15.90
N LYS A 565 -15.31 6.50 -16.98
CA LYS A 565 -15.10 7.21 -18.26
C LYS A 565 -16.42 7.62 -18.93
N ARG A 566 -17.46 6.78 -18.85
CA ARG A 566 -18.80 7.10 -19.38
C ARG A 566 -19.44 8.26 -18.58
N GLY A 567 -19.32 8.27 -17.27
CA GLY A 567 -19.81 9.36 -16.43
C GLY A 567 -19.09 10.70 -16.70
N ALA A 568 -17.77 10.69 -16.88
CA ALA A 568 -17.00 11.89 -17.22
C ALA A 568 -17.35 12.46 -18.61
N LYS A 569 -17.65 11.61 -19.62
CA LYS A 569 -18.14 12.05 -20.94
C LYS A 569 -19.54 12.68 -20.84
N ALA A 570 -20.46 12.06 -20.10
CA ALA A 570 -21.81 12.59 -19.92
C ALA A 570 -21.81 13.95 -19.22
N GLY A 571 -20.95 14.14 -18.20
CA GLY A 571 -20.79 15.44 -17.53
C GLY A 571 -20.20 16.54 -18.42
N ARG A 572 -19.28 16.20 -19.34
CA ARG A 572 -18.75 17.16 -20.33
C ARG A 572 -19.78 17.57 -21.38
N VAL A 573 -20.61 16.65 -21.83
CA VAL A 573 -21.70 16.94 -22.79
C VAL A 573 -22.77 17.81 -22.14
N ALA A 574 -23.15 17.54 -20.89
CA ALA A 574 -24.11 18.37 -20.16
C ALA A 574 -23.58 19.81 -19.89
N GLY A 575 -22.29 19.96 -19.65
CA GLY A 575 -21.65 21.28 -19.49
C GLY A 575 -21.43 22.05 -20.81
N ALA A 576 -21.43 21.37 -21.97
CA ALA A 576 -21.31 21.99 -23.29
C ALA A 576 -22.68 22.44 -23.86
N VAL A 577 -23.78 21.82 -23.41
CA VAL A 577 -25.16 22.20 -23.84
C VAL A 577 -25.70 23.37 -23.00
N GLY A 578 -25.06 23.67 -21.86
CA GLY A 578 -25.41 24.80 -20.96
C GLY A 578 -24.59 26.09 -21.22
N ARG A 579 -23.80 26.14 -22.30
CA ARG A 579 -23.17 27.36 -22.84
C ARG A 579 -23.79 27.70 -24.18
#